data_c1d469b9e130395ba9a5d37a92020c6f
#
_entry.id   c1d469b9e130395ba9a5d37a92020c6f
#
_cell.length_a   1.000
_cell.length_b   1.000
_cell.length_c   1.000
_cell.angle_alpha   90.00
_cell.angle_beta   90.00
_cell.angle_gamma   90.00
#
_symmetry.space_group_name_H-M   'P 1'
#
loop_
_entity.id
_entity.type
_entity.pdbx_description
1 polymer ?
#
loop_
_entity_poly.entity_id
_entity_poly.type
_entity_poly.pdbx_seq_one_letter_code
_entity_poly.pdbx_strand_id
1 'polypeptide(L)'
;MKKNNQESLSVIGHAIVSSNFCIADSQGNMPEELKSEVDWKMFQSDLDNSDLVILGRKSFEKYQSSKRFRLVATASLSSFLKQEEIIFFNPNDISIKQILTTLDLCPKKIAIAGGRLVYELVFKDLFYTEFHLSIKTNFIMPNGVPVLNRVENITQFIQRMRENNMIQSQELVLDKDTIQLRFVRV
;
A
#
# COMPACT_ATOMS: atom_id res chain seq x y z
N MET A 1 -34.93 1.82 -17.78
CA MET A 1 -33.68 1.11 -17.60
C MET A 1 -32.89 1.82 -16.51
N LYS A 2 -32.84 1.28 -15.29
CA LYS A 2 -31.98 1.80 -14.22
C LYS A 2 -30.54 1.46 -14.58
N LYS A 3 -29.68 2.46 -14.86
CA LYS A 3 -28.24 2.29 -14.91
C LYS A 3 -27.82 1.85 -13.50
N ASN A 4 -27.44 0.58 -13.33
CA ASN A 4 -26.69 0.13 -12.17
C ASN A 4 -25.35 0.87 -12.20
N ASN A 5 -25.25 1.99 -11.49
CA ASN A 5 -23.96 2.54 -11.08
C ASN A 5 -23.38 1.56 -10.05
N GLN A 6 -22.79 0.48 -10.49
CA GLN A 6 -21.82 -0.25 -9.67
C GLN A 6 -20.64 0.71 -9.50
N GLU A 7 -20.56 1.38 -8.35
CA GLU A 7 -19.36 2.12 -7.97
C GLU A 7 -18.20 1.13 -8.06
N SER A 8 -17.23 1.42 -8.92
CA SER A 8 -16.08 0.54 -9.16
C SER A 8 -15.21 0.54 -7.91
N LEU A 9 -14.70 -0.64 -7.52
CA LEU A 9 -13.74 -0.79 -6.43
C LEU A 9 -12.54 0.12 -6.65
N SER A 10 -12.24 0.97 -5.67
CA SER A 10 -11.04 1.80 -5.62
C SER A 10 -9.99 1.12 -4.73
N VAL A 11 -8.77 0.92 -5.25
CA VAL A 11 -7.65 0.33 -4.53
C VAL A 11 -6.47 1.29 -4.63
N ILE A 12 -6.11 1.91 -3.50
CA ILE A 12 -5.10 2.97 -3.44
C ILE A 12 -3.88 2.48 -2.67
N GLY A 13 -2.72 2.43 -3.35
CA GLY A 13 -1.42 2.23 -2.73
C GLY A 13 -0.82 3.55 -2.27
N HIS A 14 -0.20 3.58 -1.09
CA HIS A 14 0.51 4.73 -0.59
C HIS A 14 1.85 4.30 0.00
N ALA A 15 2.95 4.87 -0.47
CA ALA A 15 4.29 4.60 0.03
C ALA A 15 5.13 5.87 0.05
N ILE A 16 6.00 6.02 1.08
CA ILE A 16 7.11 6.94 1.06
C ILE A 16 8.42 6.16 0.96
N VAL A 17 9.32 6.61 0.10
CA VAL A 17 10.60 5.96 -0.19
C VAL A 17 11.76 6.94 -0.09
N SER A 18 12.95 6.40 0.18
CA SER A 18 14.23 7.10 -0.01
C SER A 18 14.53 7.32 -1.49
N SER A 19 15.54 8.11 -1.82
CA SER A 19 15.95 8.37 -3.21
C SER A 19 16.41 7.11 -3.97
N ASN A 20 16.81 6.05 -3.25
CA ASN A 20 17.10 4.72 -3.79
C ASN A 20 15.94 3.72 -3.59
N PHE A 21 14.70 4.20 -3.46
CA PHE A 21 13.46 3.44 -3.48
C PHE A 21 13.26 2.41 -2.36
N CYS A 22 13.82 2.68 -1.18
CA CYS A 22 13.63 1.86 0.01
C CYS A 22 12.57 2.45 0.95
N ILE A 23 11.71 1.59 1.50
CA ILE A 23 10.63 1.93 2.45
C ILE A 23 11.03 1.70 3.91
N ALA A 24 12.10 0.97 4.16
CA ALA A 24 12.56 0.61 5.48
C ALA A 24 14.05 0.24 5.44
N ASP A 25 14.71 0.30 6.59
CA ASP A 25 16.08 -0.20 6.76
C ASP A 25 16.17 -1.74 6.62
N SER A 26 17.36 -2.31 6.74
CA SER A 26 17.60 -3.76 6.64
C SER A 26 16.86 -4.58 7.72
N GLN A 27 16.45 -3.95 8.82
CA GLN A 27 15.68 -4.58 9.91
C GLN A 27 14.16 -4.43 9.70
N GLY A 28 13.75 -3.63 8.71
CA GLY A 28 12.36 -3.36 8.40
C GLY A 28 11.75 -2.21 9.19
N ASN A 29 12.58 -1.31 9.76
CA ASN A 29 12.11 -0.10 10.42
C ASN A 29 12.15 1.09 9.48
N MET A 30 11.18 2.00 9.63
CA MET A 30 11.17 3.28 8.94
C MET A 30 12.00 4.28 9.77
N PRO A 31 13.15 4.79 9.27
CA PRO A 31 13.93 5.81 9.96
C PRO A 31 13.24 7.17 9.95
N GLU A 32 13.61 8.04 10.91
CA GLU A 32 13.03 9.38 11.03
C GLU A 32 13.27 10.24 9.78
N GLU A 33 14.44 10.09 9.15
CA GLU A 33 14.83 10.83 7.94
C GLU A 33 13.94 10.56 6.74
N LEU A 34 13.26 9.39 6.73
CA LEU A 34 12.30 9.04 5.68
C LEU A 34 10.94 9.71 5.88
N LYS A 35 10.64 10.21 7.08
CA LYS A 35 9.32 10.76 7.39
C LYS A 35 9.11 12.15 6.77
N SER A 36 7.89 12.40 6.33
CA SER A 36 7.36 13.72 5.95
C SER A 36 6.01 13.91 6.63
N GLU A 37 5.83 15.02 7.33
CA GLU A 37 4.55 15.30 8.00
C GLU A 37 3.40 15.49 7.01
N VAL A 38 3.68 16.08 5.86
CA VAL A 38 2.68 16.32 4.82
C VAL A 38 2.22 14.99 4.24
N ASP A 39 3.18 14.13 3.84
CA ASP A 39 2.91 12.78 3.36
C ASP A 39 2.11 11.97 4.39
N TRP A 40 2.54 12.02 5.66
CA TRP A 40 1.86 11.30 6.73
C TRP A 40 0.40 11.72 6.90
N LYS A 41 0.09 13.02 6.86
CA LYS A 41 -1.28 13.53 6.93
C LYS A 41 -2.13 13.04 5.76
N MET A 42 -1.58 13.07 4.54
CA MET A 42 -2.25 12.56 3.35
C MET A 42 -2.51 11.04 3.47
N PHE A 43 -1.50 10.29 3.87
CA PHE A 43 -1.62 8.85 4.11
C PHE A 43 -2.70 8.52 5.15
N GLN A 44 -2.70 9.20 6.31
CA GLN A 44 -3.72 8.99 7.35
C GLN A 44 -5.13 9.31 6.83
N SER A 45 -5.27 10.38 6.03
CA SER A 45 -6.55 10.71 5.40
C SER A 45 -7.02 9.62 4.43
N ASP A 46 -6.13 9.04 3.63
CA ASP A 46 -6.48 7.93 2.74
C ASP A 46 -6.93 6.68 3.53
N LEU A 47 -6.26 6.38 4.66
CA LEU A 47 -6.65 5.28 5.53
C LEU A 47 -8.01 5.51 6.19
N ASP A 48 -8.27 6.73 6.70
CA ASP A 48 -9.51 7.09 7.39
C ASP A 48 -10.73 7.11 6.45
N ASN A 49 -10.50 7.40 5.17
CA ASN A 49 -11.53 7.42 4.13
C ASN A 49 -11.69 6.07 3.40
N SER A 50 -11.13 4.99 3.92
CA SER A 50 -11.20 3.66 3.31
C SER A 50 -12.07 2.71 4.13
N ASP A 51 -12.80 1.83 3.43
CA ASP A 51 -13.64 0.80 4.06
C ASP A 51 -12.78 -0.36 4.61
N LEU A 52 -11.62 -0.59 3.99
CA LEU A 52 -10.69 -1.66 4.35
C LEU A 52 -9.25 -1.18 4.18
N VAL A 53 -8.40 -1.46 5.16
CA VAL A 53 -6.95 -1.23 5.10
C VAL A 53 -6.20 -2.55 5.03
N ILE A 54 -5.33 -2.73 4.03
CA ILE A 54 -4.49 -3.93 3.91
C ILE A 54 -3.05 -3.58 4.25
N LEU A 55 -2.47 -4.34 5.18
CA LEU A 55 -1.11 -4.10 5.69
C LEU A 55 -0.41 -5.40 6.12
N GLY A 56 0.91 -5.34 6.28
CA GLY A 56 1.69 -6.43 6.83
C GLY A 56 1.71 -6.44 8.36
N ARG A 57 2.00 -7.61 8.95
CA ARG A 57 2.03 -7.82 10.41
C ARG A 57 2.92 -6.81 11.15
N LYS A 58 4.15 -6.55 10.69
CA LYS A 58 5.06 -5.58 11.35
C LYS A 58 4.46 -4.18 11.44
N SER A 59 3.81 -3.70 10.39
CA SER A 59 3.12 -2.41 10.40
C SER A 59 1.92 -2.41 11.33
N PHE A 60 1.17 -3.51 11.38
CA PHE A 60 0.05 -3.69 12.28
C PHE A 60 0.48 -3.63 13.75
N GLU A 61 1.54 -4.35 14.14
CA GLU A 61 2.07 -4.37 15.51
C GLU A 61 2.58 -3.00 15.94
N LYS A 62 3.18 -2.22 15.02
CA LYS A 62 3.76 -0.90 15.32
C LYS A 62 2.71 0.22 15.38
N TYR A 63 1.69 0.17 14.52
CA TYR A 63 0.70 1.24 14.37
C TYR A 63 -0.71 0.74 14.67
N GLN A 64 -0.98 0.52 15.96
CA GLN A 64 -2.30 0.08 16.40
C GLN A 64 -3.32 1.22 16.28
N SER A 65 -4.43 0.95 15.58
CA SER A 65 -5.59 1.83 15.50
C SER A 65 -6.84 0.98 15.69
N SER A 66 -7.69 1.33 16.63
CA SER A 66 -8.92 0.60 16.94
C SER A 66 -10.10 0.91 16.00
N LYS A 67 -9.96 1.87 15.10
CA LYS A 67 -11.10 2.45 14.36
C LYS A 67 -11.20 1.98 12.89
N ARG A 68 -10.30 1.12 12.41
CA ARG A 68 -10.23 0.76 11.00
C ARG A 68 -10.39 -0.73 10.82
N PHE A 69 -11.22 -1.14 9.88
CA PHE A 69 -11.28 -2.53 9.46
C PHE A 69 -10.00 -2.90 8.70
N ARG A 70 -9.32 -3.97 9.12
CA ARG A 70 -7.98 -4.30 8.66
C ARG A 70 -7.84 -5.74 8.21
N LEU A 71 -7.16 -5.92 7.07
CA LEU A 71 -6.71 -7.21 6.57
C LEU A 71 -5.18 -7.28 6.70
N VAL A 72 -4.70 -8.13 7.60
CA VAL A 72 -3.29 -8.21 8.01
C VAL A 72 -2.63 -9.45 7.44
N ALA A 73 -1.69 -9.24 6.50
CA ALA A 73 -0.92 -10.33 5.92
C ALA A 73 0.14 -10.86 6.91
N THR A 74 0.11 -12.17 7.20
CA THR A 74 1.05 -12.84 8.09
C THR A 74 1.20 -14.31 7.72
N ALA A 75 2.42 -14.85 7.81
CA ALA A 75 2.68 -16.29 7.63
C ALA A 75 2.58 -17.09 8.93
N SER A 76 2.15 -16.46 10.04
CA SER A 76 2.14 -17.09 11.38
C SER A 76 0.91 -17.96 11.64
N LEU A 77 -0.02 -18.05 10.71
CA LEU A 77 -1.23 -18.88 10.82
C LEU A 77 -1.51 -19.61 9.49
N SER A 78 -2.35 -20.62 9.52
CA SER A 78 -2.89 -21.27 8.31
C SER A 78 -4.20 -20.59 7.90
N SER A 79 -4.38 -20.37 6.59
CA SER A 79 -5.58 -19.74 6.02
C SER A 79 -5.85 -18.32 6.56
N PHE A 80 -6.92 -18.09 7.31
CA PHE A 80 -7.24 -16.80 7.92
C PHE A 80 -7.91 -16.93 9.29
N LEU A 81 -7.85 -15.85 10.08
CA LEU A 81 -8.50 -15.71 11.39
C LEU A 81 -9.15 -14.32 11.49
N LYS A 82 -10.46 -14.28 11.71
CA LYS A 82 -11.20 -13.04 11.94
C LYS A 82 -11.34 -12.77 13.44
N GLN A 83 -10.95 -11.56 13.86
CA GLN A 83 -11.08 -11.05 15.23
C GLN A 83 -11.66 -9.64 15.17
N GLU A 84 -12.97 -9.49 15.43
CA GLU A 84 -13.68 -8.19 15.34
C GLU A 84 -13.43 -7.48 14.00
N GLU A 85 -12.80 -6.30 14.04
CA GLU A 85 -12.47 -5.46 12.89
C GLU A 85 -11.11 -5.82 12.24
N ILE A 86 -10.52 -6.97 12.59
CA ILE A 86 -9.23 -7.41 12.09
C ILE A 86 -9.35 -8.81 11.50
N ILE A 87 -8.82 -8.98 10.31
CA ILE A 87 -8.67 -10.29 9.67
C ILE A 87 -7.18 -10.53 9.45
N PHE A 88 -6.62 -11.52 10.11
CA PHE A 88 -5.28 -12.03 9.82
C PHE A 88 -5.37 -13.09 8.74
N PHE A 89 -4.47 -13.10 7.76
CA PHE A 89 -4.46 -14.11 6.71
C PHE A 89 -3.05 -14.48 6.27
N ASN A 90 -2.90 -15.74 5.85
CA ASN A 90 -1.66 -16.21 5.23
C ASN A 90 -1.79 -16.13 3.70
N PRO A 91 -1.04 -15.23 3.04
CA PRO A 91 -1.13 -15.06 1.59
C PRO A 91 -0.59 -16.26 0.78
N ASN A 92 0.06 -17.23 1.41
CA ASN A 92 0.44 -18.48 0.77
C ASN A 92 -0.72 -19.47 0.67
N ASP A 93 -1.73 -19.36 1.54
CA ASP A 93 -2.84 -20.31 1.66
C ASP A 93 -4.13 -19.75 1.06
N ILE A 94 -4.34 -18.43 1.15
CA ILE A 94 -5.57 -17.78 0.71
C ILE A 94 -5.29 -16.39 0.12
N SER A 95 -5.89 -16.09 -1.03
CA SER A 95 -5.76 -14.77 -1.68
C SER A 95 -6.70 -13.73 -1.06
N ILE A 96 -6.39 -12.44 -1.27
CA ILE A 96 -7.26 -11.34 -0.85
C ILE A 96 -8.67 -11.49 -1.45
N LYS A 97 -8.79 -11.83 -2.74
CA LYS A 97 -10.08 -12.04 -3.40
C LYS A 97 -10.90 -13.14 -2.73
N GLN A 98 -10.27 -14.26 -2.41
CA GLN A 98 -10.95 -15.36 -1.73
C GLN A 98 -11.46 -14.95 -0.36
N ILE A 99 -10.70 -14.17 0.43
CA ILE A 99 -11.15 -13.65 1.73
C ILE A 99 -12.35 -12.74 1.56
N LEU A 100 -12.30 -11.78 0.63
CA LEU A 100 -13.41 -10.86 0.37
C LEU A 100 -14.68 -11.64 0.01
N THR A 101 -14.56 -12.65 -0.84
CA THR A 101 -15.70 -13.49 -1.24
C THR A 101 -16.20 -14.37 -0.09
N THR A 102 -15.30 -15.05 0.64
CA THR A 102 -15.67 -15.98 1.72
C THR A 102 -16.38 -15.27 2.88
N LEU A 103 -15.99 -14.03 3.16
CA LEU A 103 -16.57 -13.24 4.24
C LEU A 103 -17.65 -12.26 3.77
N ASP A 104 -18.07 -12.33 2.51
CA ASP A 104 -19.06 -11.45 1.87
C ASP A 104 -18.71 -9.94 2.09
N LEU A 105 -17.45 -9.59 1.95
CA LEU A 105 -16.96 -8.23 2.11
C LEU A 105 -17.00 -7.51 0.76
N CYS A 106 -17.72 -6.40 0.71
CA CYS A 106 -17.87 -5.57 -0.49
C CYS A 106 -17.35 -4.14 -0.27
N PRO A 107 -16.04 -3.95 0.03
CA PRO A 107 -15.49 -2.60 0.21
C PRO A 107 -15.54 -1.83 -1.11
N LYS A 108 -15.87 -0.54 -1.04
CA LYS A 108 -15.81 0.37 -2.19
C LYS A 108 -14.43 0.98 -2.32
N LYS A 109 -13.74 1.21 -1.21
CA LYS A 109 -12.40 1.79 -1.16
C LYS A 109 -11.49 0.96 -0.25
N ILE A 110 -10.36 0.51 -0.81
CA ILE A 110 -9.31 -0.22 -0.09
C ILE A 110 -8.03 0.63 -0.09
N ALA A 111 -7.47 0.89 1.09
CA ALA A 111 -6.15 1.50 1.23
C ALA A 111 -5.08 0.42 1.49
N ILE A 112 -3.95 0.52 0.79
CA ILE A 112 -2.82 -0.39 0.93
C ILE A 112 -1.70 0.34 1.68
N ALA A 113 -1.50 -0.05 2.93
CA ALA A 113 -0.51 0.56 3.82
C ALA A 113 0.88 -0.12 3.80
N GLY A 114 1.08 -1.09 2.93
CA GLY A 114 2.39 -1.74 2.72
C GLY A 114 2.73 -2.80 3.79
N GLY A 115 3.97 -3.29 4.00
CA GLY A 115 5.18 -3.11 3.23
C GLY A 115 5.29 -3.88 1.90
N ARG A 116 6.55 -4.12 1.47
CA ARG A 116 6.87 -4.65 0.15
C ARG A 116 6.02 -5.87 -0.25
N LEU A 117 5.92 -6.88 0.61
CA LEU A 117 5.14 -8.09 0.31
C LEU A 117 3.66 -7.80 0.07
N VAL A 118 3.09 -6.84 0.80
CA VAL A 118 1.69 -6.45 0.63
C VAL A 118 1.50 -5.69 -0.67
N TYR A 119 2.42 -4.78 -1.04
CA TYR A 119 2.35 -4.10 -2.34
C TYR A 119 2.41 -5.09 -3.51
N GLU A 120 3.31 -6.07 -3.46
CA GLU A 120 3.41 -7.12 -4.48
C GLU A 120 2.17 -8.02 -4.53
N LEU A 121 1.61 -8.34 -3.37
CA LEU A 121 0.42 -9.18 -3.27
C LEU A 121 -0.79 -8.54 -3.95
N VAL A 122 -0.95 -7.22 -3.84
CA VAL A 122 -2.04 -6.49 -4.49
C VAL A 122 -1.92 -6.52 -6.01
N PHE A 123 -0.72 -6.43 -6.59
CA PHE A 123 -0.53 -6.63 -8.03
C PHE A 123 -0.94 -8.03 -8.50
N LYS A 124 -0.75 -9.05 -7.65
CA LYS A 124 -1.11 -10.44 -7.94
C LYS A 124 -2.60 -10.73 -7.76
N ASP A 125 -3.16 -10.29 -6.64
CA ASP A 125 -4.49 -10.72 -6.16
C ASP A 125 -5.61 -9.74 -6.55
N LEU A 126 -5.29 -8.46 -6.68
CA LEU A 126 -6.22 -7.38 -7.03
C LEU A 126 -5.68 -6.59 -8.24
N PHE A 127 -5.77 -5.29 -8.13
CA PHE A 127 -5.10 -4.30 -9.00
C PHE A 127 -5.16 -2.95 -8.27
N TYR A 128 -4.18 -2.08 -8.48
CA TYR A 128 -4.27 -0.71 -8.06
C TYR A 128 -5.13 0.10 -9.04
N THR A 129 -6.03 0.95 -8.52
CA THR A 129 -6.66 2.04 -9.29
C THR A 129 -5.79 3.29 -9.23
N GLU A 130 -5.16 3.51 -8.07
CA GLU A 130 -4.23 4.61 -7.84
C GLU A 130 -3.02 4.12 -7.01
N PHE A 131 -1.86 4.78 -7.21
CA PHE A 131 -0.69 4.59 -6.37
C PHE A 131 -0.02 5.94 -6.12
N HIS A 132 0.12 6.32 -4.84
CA HIS A 132 0.76 7.54 -4.38
C HIS A 132 2.16 7.19 -3.88
N LEU A 133 3.19 7.59 -4.62
CA LEU A 133 4.59 7.36 -4.26
C LEU A 133 5.25 8.68 -3.87
N SER A 134 5.52 8.86 -2.59
CA SER A 134 6.33 9.96 -2.07
C SER A 134 7.80 9.58 -2.06
N ILE A 135 8.68 10.47 -2.51
CA ILE A 135 10.12 10.25 -2.63
C ILE A 135 10.84 11.31 -1.80
N LYS A 136 11.62 10.85 -0.81
CA LYS A 136 12.56 11.68 -0.05
C LYS A 136 13.83 11.86 -0.87
N THR A 137 13.96 12.99 -1.54
CA THR A 137 14.98 13.23 -2.60
C THR A 137 16.40 13.35 -2.08
N ASN A 138 16.56 13.77 -0.83
CA ASN A 138 17.86 14.00 -0.17
C ASN A 138 18.30 12.87 0.77
N PHE A 139 17.58 11.73 0.81
CA PHE A 139 17.88 10.63 1.71
C PHE A 139 18.11 9.32 0.97
N ILE A 140 19.28 8.71 1.16
CA ILE A 140 19.64 7.37 0.66
C ILE A 140 19.62 6.38 1.84
N MET A 141 19.02 5.24 1.66
CA MET A 141 18.94 4.18 2.67
C MET A 141 19.80 2.98 2.25
N PRO A 142 21.05 2.86 2.73
CA PRO A 142 21.92 1.75 2.40
C PRO A 142 21.33 0.41 2.87
N ASN A 143 21.35 -0.61 2.01
CA ASN A 143 20.85 -1.96 2.31
C ASN A 143 19.37 -1.98 2.76
N GLY A 144 18.59 -0.97 2.40
CA GLY A 144 17.19 -0.88 2.76
C GLY A 144 16.30 -1.88 2.04
N VAL A 145 15.08 -2.03 2.54
CA VAL A 145 14.03 -2.85 1.91
C VAL A 145 13.39 -2.05 0.79
N PRO A 146 13.50 -2.46 -0.48
CA PRO A 146 12.89 -1.73 -1.59
C PRO A 146 11.36 -1.77 -1.51
N VAL A 147 10.70 -0.76 -2.10
CA VAL A 147 9.23 -0.65 -2.14
C VAL A 147 8.58 -1.80 -2.90
N LEU A 148 9.19 -2.24 -3.98
CA LEU A 148 8.81 -3.40 -4.80
C LEU A 148 10.05 -4.24 -5.12
N ASN A 149 9.85 -5.50 -5.46
CA ASN A 149 10.95 -6.38 -5.86
C ASN A 149 11.64 -5.85 -7.11
N ARG A 150 12.98 -5.78 -7.08
CA ARG A 150 13.83 -5.32 -8.19
C ARG A 150 13.54 -3.88 -8.64
N VAL A 151 13.08 -3.02 -7.72
CA VAL A 151 12.86 -1.60 -7.98
C VAL A 151 13.80 -0.79 -7.07
N GLU A 152 14.79 -0.16 -7.68
CA GLU A 152 15.85 0.61 -7.01
C GLU A 152 15.92 2.05 -7.47
N ASN A 153 15.10 2.43 -8.47
CA ASN A 153 15.04 3.77 -9.03
C ASN A 153 13.70 4.06 -9.69
N ILE A 154 13.49 5.34 -10.03
CA ILE A 154 12.24 5.82 -10.63
C ILE A 154 11.91 5.17 -11.98
N THR A 155 12.90 4.91 -12.82
CA THR A 155 12.69 4.30 -14.13
C THR A 155 12.10 2.90 -14.01
N GLN A 156 12.67 2.09 -13.10
CA GLN A 156 12.16 0.74 -12.82
C GLN A 156 10.76 0.78 -12.19
N PHE A 157 10.50 1.75 -11.31
CA PHE A 157 9.17 1.92 -10.71
C PHE A 157 8.13 2.30 -11.78
N ILE A 158 8.41 3.27 -12.63
CA ILE A 158 7.52 3.67 -13.73
C ILE A 158 7.26 2.49 -14.68
N GLN A 159 8.29 1.72 -15.01
CA GLN A 159 8.15 0.52 -15.84
C GLN A 159 7.21 -0.48 -15.16
N ARG A 160 7.40 -0.77 -13.87
CA ARG A 160 6.54 -1.66 -13.09
C ARG A 160 5.09 -1.20 -13.06
N MET A 161 4.84 0.11 -12.93
CA MET A 161 3.48 0.68 -13.02
C MET A 161 2.88 0.46 -14.41
N ARG A 162 3.61 0.74 -15.48
CA ARG A 162 3.16 0.55 -16.87
C ARG A 162 2.82 -0.91 -17.18
N GLU A 163 3.62 -1.85 -16.73
CA GLU A 163 3.35 -3.31 -16.85
C GLU A 163 2.03 -3.73 -16.19
N ASN A 164 1.52 -2.90 -15.26
CA ASN A 164 0.25 -3.09 -14.57
C ASN A 164 -0.85 -2.11 -15.02
N ASN A 165 -0.74 -1.55 -16.23
CA ASN A 165 -1.68 -0.60 -16.83
C ASN A 165 -1.87 0.66 -15.99
N MET A 166 -0.81 1.18 -15.39
CA MET A 166 -0.82 2.43 -14.64
C MET A 166 0.12 3.46 -15.28
N ILE A 167 -0.34 4.68 -15.37
CA ILE A 167 0.45 5.82 -15.87
C ILE A 167 0.59 6.89 -14.80
N GLN A 168 1.69 7.63 -14.82
CA GLN A 168 1.85 8.80 -13.98
C GLN A 168 0.86 9.89 -14.42
N SER A 169 0.02 10.33 -13.51
CA SER A 169 -1.01 11.36 -13.75
C SER A 169 -0.64 12.71 -13.17
N GLN A 170 0.15 12.74 -12.08
CA GLN A 170 0.46 13.96 -11.36
C GLN A 170 1.81 13.86 -10.64
N GLU A 171 2.45 15.02 -10.46
CA GLU A 171 3.59 15.22 -9.57
C GLU A 171 3.29 16.41 -8.64
N LEU A 172 3.53 16.23 -7.35
CA LEU A 172 3.31 17.22 -6.30
C LEU A 172 4.59 17.44 -5.51
N VAL A 173 4.94 18.67 -5.20
CA VAL A 173 5.97 19.00 -4.23
C VAL A 173 5.28 19.10 -2.86
N LEU A 174 5.59 18.17 -1.95
CA LEU A 174 4.97 18.12 -0.62
C LEU A 174 5.69 19.03 0.38
N ASP A 175 7.02 19.00 0.36
CA ASP A 175 7.89 19.86 1.16
C ASP A 175 9.24 20.05 0.43
N LYS A 176 10.24 20.67 1.09
CA LYS A 176 11.53 21.03 0.48
C LYS A 176 12.34 19.86 -0.09
N ASP A 177 12.10 18.65 0.39
CA ASP A 177 12.87 17.46 0.06
C ASP A 177 11.98 16.22 -0.20
N THR A 178 10.67 16.42 -0.35
CA THR A 178 9.70 15.35 -0.63
C THR A 178 8.82 15.72 -1.82
N ILE A 179 8.83 14.89 -2.85
CA ILE A 179 7.90 14.94 -3.98
C ILE A 179 6.97 13.74 -3.93
N GLN A 180 5.74 13.86 -4.44
CA GLN A 180 4.82 12.73 -4.60
C GLN A 180 4.45 12.57 -6.07
N LEU A 181 4.63 11.37 -6.59
CA LEU A 181 4.16 10.94 -7.90
C LEU A 181 2.86 10.16 -7.71
N ARG A 182 1.83 10.52 -8.48
CA ARG A 182 0.57 9.78 -8.50
C ARG A 182 0.43 9.02 -9.80
N PHE A 183 0.07 7.77 -9.68
CA PHE A 183 -0.20 6.88 -10.79
C PHE A 183 -1.67 6.49 -10.77
N VAL A 184 -2.29 6.43 -11.95
CA VAL A 184 -3.68 6.01 -12.13
C VAL A 184 -3.76 4.89 -13.16
N ARG A 185 -4.74 4.01 -12.99
CA ARG A 185 -5.01 2.93 -13.93
C ARG A 185 -5.68 3.48 -15.19
N VAL A 186 -5.26 2.97 -16.35
CA VAL A 186 -5.81 3.26 -17.69
C VAL A 186 -6.50 2.03 -18.27
#